data_82edf8136159772770be9971de3c85b3
#
_entry.id   82edf8136159772770be9971de3c85b3
#
_cell.length_a   1.000
_cell.length_b   1.000
_cell.length_c   1.000
_cell.angle_alpha   90.00
_cell.angle_beta   90.00
_cell.angle_gamma   90.00
#
_symmetry.space_group_name_H-M   'P 1'
#
loop_
_entity.id
_entity.type
_entity.pdbx_description
1 polymer ?
#
loop_
_entity_poly.entity_id
_entity_poly.type
_entity_poly.pdbx_seq_one_letter_code
_entity_poly.pdbx_strand_id
1 'polypeptide(L)'
;MRRMLGAAGLVILMSGIAVAASKKSKPPEPFTDAFLDAQENIDPGKEIWVAQCTHCHGAKAYPGKAPKLKPRRYKPNFVYRRVTDGFRKMPAWKEQYSDLERMQIVAYIMSDQFSP
;
A
#
# COMPACT_ATOMS: atom_id res chain seq x y z
N MET A 1 74.39 -14.29 2.91
CA MET A 1 73.29 -13.56 3.55
C MET A 1 72.26 -13.11 2.51
N ARG A 2 71.17 -13.85 2.39
CA ARG A 2 70.11 -13.53 1.42
C ARG A 2 68.91 -12.98 2.19
N ARG A 3 68.60 -11.72 1.96
CA ARG A 3 67.39 -11.08 2.51
C ARG A 3 66.24 -11.34 1.54
N MET A 4 65.24 -12.10 1.98
CA MET A 4 63.96 -12.28 1.26
C MET A 4 63.06 -11.11 1.65
N LEU A 5 62.69 -10.30 0.68
CA LEU A 5 61.66 -9.28 0.79
C LEU A 5 60.30 -9.98 0.52
N GLY A 6 59.48 -10.04 1.57
CA GLY A 6 58.12 -10.49 1.43
C GLY A 6 57.22 -9.36 0.90
N ALA A 7 56.64 -9.57 -0.25
CA ALA A 7 55.62 -8.70 -0.79
C ALA A 7 54.27 -8.98 -0.08
N ALA A 8 53.80 -8.04 0.75
CA ALA A 8 52.47 -8.08 1.31
C ALA A 8 51.44 -7.63 0.26
N GLY A 9 50.71 -8.57 -0.27
CA GLY A 9 49.58 -8.29 -1.18
C GLY A 9 48.40 -7.71 -0.42
N LEU A 10 48.09 -6.46 -0.71
CA LEU A 10 46.90 -5.77 -0.19
C LEU A 10 45.66 -6.30 -0.96
N VAL A 11 44.87 -7.17 -0.34
CA VAL A 11 43.59 -7.60 -0.88
C VAL A 11 42.53 -6.52 -0.57
N ILE A 12 42.18 -5.72 -1.56
CA ILE A 12 41.07 -4.77 -1.46
C ILE A 12 39.77 -5.54 -1.66
N LEU A 13 39.09 -5.79 -0.56
CA LEU A 13 37.71 -6.31 -0.57
C LEU A 13 36.79 -5.18 -1.04
N MET A 14 36.40 -5.20 -2.30
CA MET A 14 35.33 -4.36 -2.80
C MET A 14 33.99 -4.92 -2.29
N SER A 15 33.49 -4.32 -1.21
CA SER A 15 32.12 -4.57 -0.75
C SER A 15 31.14 -3.92 -1.73
N GLY A 16 30.62 -4.73 -2.64
CA GLY A 16 29.57 -4.33 -3.53
C GLY A 16 28.30 -4.05 -2.73
N ILE A 17 27.87 -2.80 -2.68
CA ILE A 17 26.57 -2.41 -2.15
C ILE A 17 25.53 -2.88 -3.17
N ALA A 18 24.87 -4.00 -2.88
CA ALA A 18 23.72 -4.44 -3.66
C ALA A 18 22.55 -3.48 -3.40
N VAL A 19 22.29 -2.56 -4.33
CA VAL A 19 21.07 -1.77 -4.34
C VAL A 19 19.92 -2.72 -4.63
N ALA A 20 19.11 -3.03 -3.62
CA ALA A 20 17.90 -3.81 -3.80
C ALA A 20 16.95 -3.02 -4.73
N ALA A 21 16.76 -3.50 -5.97
CA ALA A 21 15.75 -2.97 -6.85
C ALA A 21 14.40 -3.10 -6.15
N SER A 22 13.69 -1.98 -5.98
CA SER A 22 12.31 -1.96 -5.48
C SER A 22 11.47 -2.83 -6.41
N LYS A 23 11.19 -4.06 -6.00
CA LYS A 23 10.23 -4.91 -6.69
C LYS A 23 8.90 -4.16 -6.60
N LYS A 24 8.31 -3.80 -7.75
CA LYS A 24 6.89 -3.43 -7.80
C LYS A 24 6.16 -4.58 -7.15
N SER A 25 5.74 -4.39 -5.90
CA SER A 25 5.02 -5.42 -5.18
C SER A 25 3.71 -5.64 -5.92
N LYS A 26 3.58 -6.81 -6.53
CA LYS A 26 2.28 -7.29 -7.01
C LYS A 26 1.34 -7.24 -5.79
N PRO A 27 0.12 -6.67 -5.94
CA PRO A 27 -0.83 -6.69 -4.83
C PRO A 27 -0.90 -8.12 -4.30
N PRO A 28 -0.83 -8.33 -2.99
CA PRO A 28 -1.02 -9.65 -2.44
C PRO A 28 -2.37 -10.18 -2.90
N GLU A 29 -2.35 -11.25 -3.65
CA GLU A 29 -3.53 -11.98 -4.12
C GLU A 29 -3.85 -13.10 -3.13
N PRO A 30 -5.12 -13.36 -2.92
CA PRO A 30 -6.31 -12.54 -3.17
C PRO A 30 -6.82 -11.89 -1.87
N PHE A 31 -7.57 -10.81 -1.97
CA PHE A 31 -8.38 -10.34 -0.85
C PHE A 31 -9.30 -11.49 -0.41
N THR A 32 -9.02 -12.08 0.74
CA THR A 32 -9.85 -13.13 1.32
C THR A 32 -10.96 -12.52 2.17
N ASP A 33 -12.07 -13.22 2.32
CA ASP A 33 -13.14 -12.77 3.21
C ASP A 33 -12.60 -12.62 4.64
N ALA A 34 -11.73 -13.53 5.09
CA ALA A 34 -11.07 -13.44 6.38
C ALA A 34 -10.27 -12.13 6.56
N PHE A 35 -9.59 -11.65 5.52
CA PHE A 35 -8.88 -10.37 5.58
C PHE A 35 -9.84 -9.19 5.61
N LEU A 36 -10.87 -9.21 4.75
CA LEU A 36 -11.82 -8.12 4.60
C LEU A 36 -12.72 -7.94 5.82
N ASP A 37 -13.06 -9.04 6.49
CA ASP A 37 -13.97 -9.04 7.64
C ASP A 37 -13.24 -8.84 8.99
N ALA A 38 -11.91 -8.92 8.99
CA ALA A 38 -11.12 -8.78 10.21
C ALA A 38 -11.14 -7.34 10.72
N GLN A 39 -11.63 -7.13 11.95
CA GLN A 39 -11.69 -5.80 12.57
C GLN A 39 -10.31 -5.14 12.66
N GLU A 40 -9.27 -5.93 12.89
CA GLU A 40 -7.87 -5.49 12.92
C GLU A 40 -7.37 -4.88 11.60
N ASN A 41 -8.04 -5.18 10.47
CA ASN A 41 -7.78 -4.55 9.18
C ASN A 41 -8.74 -3.39 8.89
N ILE A 42 -9.99 -3.49 9.33
CA ILE A 42 -11.01 -2.47 9.12
C ILE A 42 -10.69 -1.18 9.89
N ASP A 43 -10.27 -1.30 11.15
CA ASP A 43 -10.01 -0.13 12.00
C ASP A 43 -8.88 0.77 11.46
N PRO A 44 -7.69 0.25 11.11
CA PRO A 44 -6.66 1.09 10.51
C PRO A 44 -7.09 1.70 9.17
N GLY A 45 -7.84 0.95 8.37
CA GLY A 45 -8.40 1.45 7.11
C GLY A 45 -9.36 2.62 7.32
N LYS A 46 -10.19 2.55 8.36
CA LYS A 46 -11.09 3.63 8.76
C LYS A 46 -10.33 4.88 9.20
N GLU A 47 -9.27 4.73 9.97
CA GLU A 47 -8.44 5.86 10.40
C GLU A 47 -7.84 6.60 9.21
N ILE A 48 -7.30 5.87 8.23
CA ILE A 48 -6.75 6.48 7.01
C ILE A 48 -7.86 7.14 6.19
N TRP A 49 -9.02 6.50 6.06
CA TRP A 49 -10.17 7.08 5.37
C TRP A 49 -10.56 8.42 5.97
N VAL A 50 -10.70 8.50 7.27
CA VAL A 50 -11.07 9.74 7.98
C VAL A 50 -10.01 10.81 7.75
N ALA A 51 -8.73 10.47 7.79
CA ALA A 51 -7.64 11.42 7.65
C ALA A 51 -7.47 11.95 6.21
N GLN A 52 -7.71 11.14 5.20
CA GLN A 52 -7.30 11.45 3.83
C GLN A 52 -8.45 11.48 2.80
N CYS A 53 -9.42 10.61 2.95
CA CYS A 53 -10.41 10.38 1.89
C CYS A 53 -11.66 11.25 2.04
N THR A 54 -11.98 11.67 3.24
CA THR A 54 -13.18 12.45 3.57
C THR A 54 -13.22 13.81 2.88
N HIS A 55 -12.08 14.40 2.56
CA HIS A 55 -12.02 15.70 1.88
C HIS A 55 -12.76 15.72 0.54
N CYS A 56 -12.75 14.60 -0.18
CA CYS A 56 -13.41 14.47 -1.47
C CYS A 56 -14.65 13.58 -1.41
N HIS A 57 -14.61 12.50 -0.62
CA HIS A 57 -15.67 11.50 -0.58
C HIS A 57 -16.75 11.74 0.48
N GLY A 58 -16.49 12.64 1.42
CA GLY A 58 -17.36 12.83 2.58
C GLY A 58 -17.10 11.78 3.67
N ALA A 59 -17.97 11.74 4.68
CA ALA A 59 -17.76 10.88 5.84
C ALA A 59 -17.64 9.39 5.48
N LYS A 60 -18.38 8.96 4.47
CA LYS A 60 -18.37 7.58 3.95
C LYS A 60 -18.51 7.59 2.42
N ALA A 61 -19.57 6.98 1.90
CA ALA A 61 -19.80 6.91 0.46
C ALA A 61 -20.17 8.27 -0.17
N TYR A 62 -20.74 9.16 0.60
CA TYR A 62 -21.18 10.51 0.24
C TYR A 62 -21.65 11.28 1.52
N PRO A 63 -21.98 12.55 1.48
CA PRO A 63 -21.82 13.49 0.39
C PRO A 63 -20.39 14.04 0.33
N GLY A 64 -19.93 14.38 -0.85
CA GLY A 64 -18.63 15.00 -1.06
C GLY A 64 -18.45 15.50 -2.49
N LYS A 65 -17.27 16.02 -2.80
CA LYS A 65 -16.93 16.50 -4.13
C LYS A 65 -16.81 15.37 -5.16
N ALA A 66 -16.41 14.19 -4.72
CA ALA A 66 -16.33 13.00 -5.56
C ALA A 66 -17.73 12.39 -5.79
N PRO A 67 -17.91 11.63 -6.88
CA PRO A 67 -19.14 10.89 -7.11
C PRO A 67 -19.42 9.90 -5.99
N LYS A 68 -20.70 9.62 -5.74
CA LYS A 68 -21.14 8.63 -4.75
C LYS A 68 -20.49 7.29 -4.99
N LEU A 69 -19.86 6.74 -3.98
CA LEU A 69 -19.33 5.38 -4.01
C LEU A 69 -20.46 4.34 -3.86
N LYS A 70 -20.28 3.21 -4.52
CA LYS A 70 -21.20 2.07 -4.49
C LYS A 70 -20.45 0.79 -4.17
N PRO A 71 -19.98 0.60 -2.92
CA PRO A 71 -19.05 -0.48 -2.56
C PRO A 71 -19.53 -1.87 -2.96
N ARG A 72 -20.82 -2.15 -2.84
CA ARG A 72 -21.41 -3.45 -3.21
C ARG A 72 -21.29 -3.79 -4.70
N ARG A 73 -20.97 -2.81 -5.55
CA ARG A 73 -20.75 -3.01 -7.00
C ARG A 73 -19.28 -3.19 -7.36
N TYR A 74 -18.38 -3.05 -6.39
CA TYR A 74 -16.96 -3.12 -6.63
C TYR A 74 -16.38 -4.45 -6.15
N LYS A 75 -15.36 -4.90 -6.87
CA LYS A 75 -14.48 -5.96 -6.38
C LYS A 75 -13.33 -5.33 -5.59
N PRO A 76 -12.82 -5.96 -4.53
CA PRO A 76 -11.73 -5.42 -3.72
C PRO A 76 -10.50 -4.99 -4.53
N ASN A 77 -10.11 -5.80 -5.52
CA ASN A 77 -8.98 -5.48 -6.40
C ASN A 77 -9.20 -4.21 -7.25
N PHE A 78 -10.45 -3.93 -7.62
CA PHE A 78 -10.77 -2.68 -8.31
C PHE A 78 -10.54 -1.47 -7.39
N VAL A 79 -11.05 -1.53 -6.17
CA VAL A 79 -10.88 -0.47 -5.16
C VAL A 79 -9.39 -0.29 -4.84
N TYR A 80 -8.65 -1.40 -4.64
CA TYR A 80 -7.23 -1.36 -4.39
C TYR A 80 -6.44 -0.63 -5.49
N ARG A 81 -6.74 -0.91 -6.76
CA ARG A 81 -6.09 -0.22 -7.88
C ARG A 81 -6.41 1.28 -7.89
N ARG A 82 -7.65 1.67 -7.60
CA ARG A 82 -8.04 3.09 -7.52
C ARG A 82 -7.29 3.82 -6.41
N VAL A 83 -7.15 3.21 -5.26
CA VAL A 83 -6.38 3.77 -4.13
C VAL A 83 -4.90 3.83 -4.48
N THR A 84 -4.36 2.78 -5.09
CA THR A 84 -2.93 2.69 -5.41
C THR A 84 -2.51 3.67 -6.48
N ASP A 85 -3.20 3.70 -7.60
CA ASP A 85 -2.80 4.43 -8.82
C ASP A 85 -3.54 5.77 -8.99
N GLY A 86 -4.61 5.99 -8.24
CA GLY A 86 -5.50 7.12 -8.44
C GLY A 86 -6.36 7.00 -9.69
N PHE A 87 -7.20 7.98 -9.92
CA PHE A 87 -8.03 8.07 -11.12
C PHE A 87 -8.58 9.49 -11.30
N ARG A 88 -8.31 10.11 -12.44
CA ARG A 88 -8.68 11.50 -12.71
C ARG A 88 -8.16 12.45 -11.61
N LYS A 89 -9.05 13.10 -10.86
CA LYS A 89 -8.69 14.01 -9.74
C LYS A 89 -8.36 13.28 -8.45
N MET A 90 -8.60 11.98 -8.35
CA MET A 90 -8.21 11.19 -7.19
C MET A 90 -6.71 10.91 -7.24
N PRO A 91 -5.92 11.32 -6.23
CA PRO A 91 -4.49 11.09 -6.20
C PRO A 91 -4.14 9.61 -6.03
N ALA A 92 -2.93 9.24 -6.44
CA ALA A 92 -2.35 7.93 -6.17
C ALA A 92 -1.76 7.91 -4.76
N TRP A 93 -2.02 6.87 -3.99
CA TRP A 93 -1.60 6.74 -2.60
C TRP A 93 -0.42 5.78 -2.38
N LYS A 94 0.11 5.20 -3.46
CA LYS A 94 1.18 4.19 -3.41
C LYS A 94 2.49 4.66 -2.78
N GLU A 95 2.78 5.95 -2.83
CA GLU A 95 3.99 6.51 -2.25
C GLU A 95 3.83 6.89 -0.77
N GLN A 96 2.59 7.02 -0.30
CA GLN A 96 2.28 7.47 1.07
C GLN A 96 1.89 6.33 2.00
N TYR A 97 1.32 5.27 1.45
CA TYR A 97 0.82 4.13 2.21
C TYR A 97 1.37 2.82 1.65
N SER A 98 1.77 1.92 2.55
CA SER A 98 2.21 0.57 2.23
C SER A 98 1.10 -0.25 1.56
N ASP A 99 1.47 -1.39 0.98
CA ASP A 99 0.49 -2.32 0.39
C ASP A 99 -0.56 -2.76 1.43
N LEU A 100 -0.12 -3.08 2.65
CA LEU A 100 -1.01 -3.49 3.73
C LEU A 100 -1.98 -2.36 4.11
N GLU A 101 -1.50 -1.14 4.30
CA GLU A 101 -2.35 0.01 4.64
C GLU A 101 -3.39 0.27 3.54
N ARG A 102 -3.02 0.18 2.28
CA ARG A 102 -3.97 0.32 1.16
C ARG A 102 -4.98 -0.83 1.12
N MET A 103 -4.57 -2.06 1.45
CA MET A 103 -5.49 -3.19 1.60
C MET A 103 -6.45 -2.97 2.77
N GLN A 104 -5.99 -2.39 3.86
CA GLN A 104 -6.83 -2.05 5.02
C GLN A 104 -7.86 -0.96 4.69
N ILE A 105 -7.49 0.04 3.87
CA ILE A 105 -8.47 1.00 3.32
C ILE A 105 -9.56 0.26 2.55
N VAL A 106 -9.19 -0.71 1.72
CA VAL A 106 -10.16 -1.54 0.98
C VAL A 106 -11.05 -2.33 1.93
N ALA A 107 -10.49 -2.96 2.97
CA ALA A 107 -11.28 -3.69 3.97
C ALA A 107 -12.34 -2.79 4.62
N TYR A 108 -11.98 -1.56 4.98
CA TYR A 108 -12.95 -0.61 5.52
C TYR A 108 -14.05 -0.25 4.51
N ILE A 109 -13.69 0.09 3.26
CA ILE A 109 -14.66 0.48 2.21
C ILE A 109 -15.63 -0.68 1.89
N MET A 110 -15.15 -1.92 1.92
CA MET A 110 -15.96 -3.10 1.63
C MET A 110 -16.79 -3.59 2.83
N SER A 111 -16.55 -3.05 4.01
CA SER A 111 -17.24 -3.45 5.24
C SER A 111 -18.63 -2.82 5.39
N ASP A 112 -19.47 -3.46 6.19
CA ASP A 112 -20.79 -2.91 6.57
C ASP A 112 -20.70 -1.63 7.39
N GLN A 113 -19.55 -1.36 8.01
CA GLN A 113 -19.30 -0.12 8.76
C GLN A 113 -19.20 1.10 7.84
N PHE A 114 -18.78 0.89 6.58
CA PHE A 114 -18.68 1.95 5.58
C PHE A 114 -20.03 2.25 4.93
N SER A 115 -20.68 1.22 4.45
CA SER A 115 -21.98 1.33 3.77
C SER A 115 -22.74 0.02 3.94
N PRO A 116 -23.76 0.02 4.81
CA PRO A 116 -24.62 -1.16 5.02
C PRO A 116 -25.42 -1.55 3.78
#